data_10320f9da42b11fc0ec306d59b552d13
#
_entry.id   10320f9da42b11fc0ec306d59b552d13
#
_cell.length_a   1.000
_cell.length_b   1.000
_cell.length_c   1.000
_cell.angle_alpha   90.00
_cell.angle_beta   90.00
_cell.angle_gamma   90.00
#
_symmetry.space_group_name_H-M   'P 1'
#
loop_
_entity.id
_entity.type
_entity.pdbx_description
1 polymer ?
#
loop_
_entity_poly.entity_id
_entity_poly.type
_entity_poly.pdbx_seq_one_letter_code
_entity_poly.pdbx_strand_id
1 'polypeptide(L)'
;ISSLDDIDYWALGHIHRPQKLMKKENMRYSGSPFALTFAEDYQHSVVVVNIENHEVDVKIREIEPLIPIVDFPFKPNSYDDAQTVDDVLGNITEILDKECYVRLHVKSETALSDFVNARIIDMFQDKKAKFCGVQVYLPQLEMDANATSIRTLDEFKAISPFELGCSVYLKKYNQEMPDEMKMMFKEV
;
A
#
# COMPACT_ATOMS: atom_id res chain seq x y z
N ILE A 1 -32.87 2.65 25.67
CA ILE A 1 -31.86 2.13 24.71
C ILE A 1 -32.40 0.78 24.34
N SER A 2 -33.08 0.68 23.17
CA SER A 2 -33.47 -0.61 22.59
C SER A 2 -32.21 -1.49 22.54
N SER A 3 -32.34 -2.71 23.06
CA SER A 3 -31.22 -3.65 23.07
C SER A 3 -30.81 -3.93 21.61
N LEU A 4 -29.52 -4.02 21.34
CA LEU A 4 -28.98 -4.39 20.02
C LEU A 4 -29.46 -5.81 19.59
N ASP A 5 -30.13 -6.50 20.47
CA ASP A 5 -30.64 -7.86 20.28
C ASP A 5 -31.94 -7.91 19.45
N ASP A 6 -32.64 -6.77 19.25
CA ASP A 6 -33.89 -6.69 18.47
C ASP A 6 -33.64 -6.52 16.96
N ILE A 7 -32.35 -6.52 16.51
CA ILE A 7 -31.97 -6.33 15.09
C ILE A 7 -31.53 -7.66 14.50
N ASP A 8 -32.27 -8.13 13.52
CA ASP A 8 -32.01 -9.41 12.85
C ASP A 8 -30.67 -9.40 12.11
N TYR A 9 -30.33 -8.31 11.40
CA TYR A 9 -29.08 -8.20 10.64
C TYR A 9 -28.50 -6.79 10.64
N TRP A 10 -27.16 -6.70 10.81
CA TRP A 10 -26.37 -5.47 10.73
C TRP A 10 -25.55 -5.45 9.45
N ALA A 11 -26.01 -4.69 8.47
CA ALA A 11 -25.23 -4.38 7.27
C ALA A 11 -24.27 -3.22 7.55
N LEU A 12 -23.00 -3.52 7.69
CA LEU A 12 -21.96 -2.55 8.00
C LEU A 12 -21.24 -2.10 6.72
N GLY A 13 -20.95 -0.80 6.66
CA GLY A 13 -20.23 -0.17 5.57
C GLY A 13 -18.86 0.35 6.00
N HIS A 14 -18.17 1.10 5.12
CA HIS A 14 -16.87 1.76 5.31
C HIS A 14 -15.65 0.84 5.21
N ILE A 15 -15.65 -0.38 5.75
CA ILE A 15 -14.51 -1.29 5.63
C ILE A 15 -14.62 -2.06 4.33
N HIS A 16 -13.59 -1.93 3.46
CA HIS A 16 -13.56 -2.55 2.14
C HIS A 16 -13.32 -4.06 2.17
N ARG A 17 -12.62 -4.56 3.20
CA ARG A 17 -12.38 -5.99 3.34
C ARG A 17 -13.61 -6.71 3.90
N PRO A 18 -14.16 -7.72 3.21
CA PRO A 18 -15.29 -8.49 3.71
C PRO A 18 -14.94 -9.17 5.04
N GLN A 19 -15.74 -8.96 6.06
CA GLN A 19 -15.49 -9.57 7.36
C GLN A 19 -16.73 -9.56 8.27
N LYS A 20 -16.73 -10.48 9.23
CA LYS A 20 -17.70 -10.52 10.31
C LYS A 20 -17.25 -9.62 11.46
N LEU A 21 -18.15 -8.88 12.06
CA LEU A 21 -17.86 -8.17 13.30
C LEU A 21 -18.11 -9.10 14.49
N MET A 22 -17.18 -9.15 15.45
CA MET A 22 -17.26 -9.98 16.66
C MET A 22 -17.57 -11.47 16.38
N LYS A 23 -17.19 -12.00 15.21
CA LYS A 23 -17.48 -13.37 14.75
C LYS A 23 -18.99 -13.70 14.64
N LYS A 24 -19.88 -12.69 14.66
CA LYS A 24 -21.32 -12.87 14.50
C LYS A 24 -21.69 -12.96 13.02
N GLU A 25 -22.55 -13.94 12.68
CA GLU A 25 -23.00 -14.14 11.27
C GLU A 25 -23.89 -13.01 10.78
N ASN A 26 -24.69 -12.44 11.67
CA ASN A 26 -25.63 -11.37 11.37
C ASN A 26 -25.05 -9.96 11.52
N MET A 27 -23.71 -9.81 11.69
CA MET A 27 -23.04 -8.51 11.74
C MET A 27 -21.85 -8.53 10.79
N ARG A 28 -22.00 -7.91 9.60
CA ARG A 28 -20.99 -8.03 8.55
C ARG A 28 -20.68 -6.71 7.84
N TYR A 29 -19.40 -6.56 7.48
CA TYR A 29 -18.97 -5.72 6.39
C TYR A 29 -19.03 -6.54 5.11
N SER A 30 -19.84 -6.14 4.13
CA SER A 30 -19.90 -6.81 2.83
C SER A 30 -18.59 -6.66 2.05
N GLY A 31 -17.83 -5.61 2.36
CA GLY A 31 -16.67 -5.21 1.60
C GLY A 31 -17.03 -4.30 0.42
N SER A 32 -16.01 -3.96 -0.37
CA SER A 32 -16.18 -3.29 -1.67
C SER A 32 -16.39 -4.34 -2.77
N PRO A 33 -17.23 -4.07 -3.79
CA PRO A 33 -17.45 -5.00 -4.90
C PRO A 33 -16.26 -5.11 -5.85
N PHE A 34 -15.29 -4.18 -5.77
CA PHE A 34 -14.05 -4.16 -6.55
C PHE A 34 -12.95 -3.47 -5.77
N ALA A 35 -11.69 -3.73 -6.15
CA ALA A 35 -10.53 -3.11 -5.53
C ALA A 35 -10.48 -1.61 -5.86
N LEU A 36 -10.26 -0.78 -4.85
CA LEU A 36 -10.03 0.66 -4.97
C LEU A 36 -8.54 1.01 -4.93
N THR A 37 -7.73 0.11 -4.41
CA THR A 37 -6.29 0.30 -4.27
C THR A 37 -5.52 -1.01 -4.52
N PHE A 38 -4.23 -0.89 -4.85
CA PHE A 38 -3.31 -2.03 -5.00
C PHE A 38 -2.99 -2.76 -3.67
N ALA A 39 -3.49 -2.29 -2.55
CA ALA A 39 -3.35 -2.97 -1.25
C ALA A 39 -4.48 -3.98 -0.99
N GLU A 40 -5.52 -3.99 -1.81
CA GLU A 40 -6.69 -4.84 -1.66
C GLU A 40 -6.50 -6.16 -2.42
N ASP A 41 -5.64 -7.03 -1.88
CA ASP A 41 -5.22 -8.31 -2.45
C ASP A 41 -6.11 -9.50 -2.03
N TYR A 42 -7.39 -9.26 -1.77
CA TYR A 42 -8.36 -10.24 -1.32
C TYR A 42 -9.53 -10.36 -2.31
N GLN A 43 -10.26 -11.47 -2.23
CA GLN A 43 -11.45 -11.70 -3.05
C GLN A 43 -12.55 -10.72 -2.69
N HIS A 44 -13.02 -9.94 -3.66
CA HIS A 44 -14.12 -9.01 -3.52
C HIS A 44 -15.46 -9.73 -3.58
N SER A 45 -16.44 -9.24 -2.84
CA SER A 45 -17.75 -9.87 -2.75
C SER A 45 -18.84 -8.88 -2.37
N VAL A 46 -20.07 -9.32 -2.58
CA VAL A 46 -21.27 -8.71 -1.98
C VAL A 46 -21.98 -9.73 -1.12
N VAL A 47 -22.78 -9.26 -0.20
CA VAL A 47 -23.59 -10.10 0.68
C VAL A 47 -25.05 -9.97 0.29
N VAL A 48 -25.68 -11.10 0.04
CA VAL A 48 -27.14 -11.20 -0.14
C VAL A 48 -27.73 -11.74 1.14
N VAL A 49 -28.66 -10.99 1.71
CA VAL A 49 -29.32 -11.35 2.97
C VAL A 49 -30.81 -11.57 2.71
N ASN A 50 -31.31 -12.70 3.11
CA ASN A 50 -32.75 -12.99 3.14
C ASN A 50 -33.20 -13.11 4.58
N ILE A 51 -34.27 -12.41 4.96
CA ILE A 51 -34.83 -12.41 6.32
C ILE A 51 -36.29 -12.82 6.23
N GLU A 52 -36.62 -13.94 6.84
CA GLU A 52 -37.99 -14.44 6.94
C GLU A 52 -38.29 -14.84 8.39
N ASN A 53 -39.34 -14.27 8.99
CA ASN A 53 -39.76 -14.56 10.37
C ASN A 53 -38.61 -14.49 11.40
N HIS A 54 -37.73 -13.48 11.31
CA HIS A 54 -36.51 -13.30 12.12
C HIS A 54 -35.38 -14.33 11.85
N GLU A 55 -35.57 -15.24 10.90
CA GLU A 55 -34.47 -16.10 10.43
C GLU A 55 -33.67 -15.39 9.35
N VAL A 56 -32.35 -15.38 9.52
CA VAL A 56 -31.42 -14.67 8.64
C VAL A 56 -30.59 -15.66 7.83
N ASP A 57 -30.76 -15.69 6.51
CA ASP A 57 -29.91 -16.43 5.58
C ASP A 57 -28.94 -15.47 4.90
N VAL A 58 -27.62 -15.74 5.03
CA VAL A 58 -26.54 -14.89 4.52
C VAL A 58 -25.75 -15.62 3.45
N LYS A 59 -25.78 -15.10 2.23
CA LYS A 59 -25.04 -15.65 1.08
C LYS A 59 -23.99 -14.65 0.61
N ILE A 60 -22.73 -15.08 0.57
CA ILE A 60 -21.63 -14.32 -0.01
C ILE A 60 -21.57 -14.64 -1.50
N ARG A 61 -21.51 -13.60 -2.31
CA ARG A 61 -21.30 -13.69 -3.76
C ARG A 61 -19.98 -13.03 -4.11
N GLU A 62 -19.03 -13.82 -4.53
CA GLU A 62 -17.77 -13.35 -5.08
C GLU A 62 -18.00 -12.60 -6.38
N ILE A 63 -17.23 -11.54 -6.57
CA ILE A 63 -17.29 -10.71 -7.79
C ILE A 63 -15.92 -10.73 -8.44
N GLU A 64 -15.90 -11.15 -9.68
CA GLU A 64 -14.71 -11.01 -10.53
C GLU A 64 -14.61 -9.56 -11.03
N PRO A 65 -13.44 -8.92 -10.92
CA PRO A 65 -13.28 -7.55 -11.38
C PRO A 65 -13.41 -7.48 -12.92
N LEU A 66 -14.19 -6.52 -13.40
CA LEU A 66 -14.32 -6.26 -14.84
C LEU A 66 -12.98 -5.82 -15.43
N ILE A 67 -12.26 -4.97 -14.73
CA ILE A 67 -10.90 -4.52 -15.08
C ILE A 67 -10.00 -4.84 -13.87
N PRO A 68 -9.11 -5.83 -13.98
CA PRO A 68 -8.26 -6.24 -12.86
C PRO A 68 -7.19 -5.19 -12.55
N ILE A 69 -6.77 -5.15 -11.28
CA ILE A 69 -5.59 -4.44 -10.81
C ILE A 69 -4.43 -5.44 -10.80
N VAL A 70 -3.30 -5.07 -11.41
CA VAL A 70 -2.16 -5.96 -11.62
C VAL A 70 -0.87 -5.31 -11.13
N ASP A 71 -0.15 -5.99 -10.27
CA ASP A 71 1.24 -5.69 -9.93
C ASP A 71 2.16 -6.41 -10.92
N PHE A 72 2.95 -5.67 -11.72
CA PHE A 72 3.78 -6.23 -12.78
C PHE A 72 5.28 -5.97 -12.51
N PRO A 73 6.15 -6.97 -12.73
CA PRO A 73 5.87 -8.34 -13.12
C PRO A 73 5.19 -9.16 -12.02
N PHE A 74 5.40 -8.80 -10.78
CA PHE A 74 4.78 -9.31 -9.55
C PHE A 74 5.07 -8.32 -8.40
N LYS A 75 4.46 -8.51 -7.23
CA LYS A 75 4.72 -7.71 -6.02
C LYS A 75 5.87 -8.33 -5.23
N PRO A 76 7.10 -7.75 -5.26
CA PRO A 76 8.23 -8.27 -4.50
C PRO A 76 8.06 -8.05 -3.00
N ASN A 77 8.69 -8.92 -2.19
CA ASN A 77 8.74 -8.75 -0.75
C ASN A 77 9.91 -7.88 -0.30
N SER A 78 10.98 -7.82 -1.10
CA SER A 78 12.22 -7.10 -0.79
C SER A 78 12.87 -6.53 -2.04
N TYR A 79 13.96 -5.76 -1.85
CA TYR A 79 14.82 -5.28 -2.91
C TYR A 79 15.43 -6.43 -3.74
N ASP A 80 15.87 -7.50 -3.06
CA ASP A 80 16.54 -8.62 -3.72
C ASP A 80 15.58 -9.40 -4.62
N ASP A 81 14.32 -9.51 -4.23
CA ASP A 81 13.28 -10.18 -5.01
C ASP A 81 12.84 -9.37 -6.24
N ALA A 82 13.02 -8.04 -6.21
CA ALA A 82 12.57 -7.17 -7.28
C ALA A 82 13.47 -7.28 -8.53
N GLN A 83 12.88 -7.08 -9.70
CA GLN A 83 13.60 -7.02 -10.98
C GLN A 83 14.11 -5.61 -11.25
N THR A 84 15.16 -5.51 -12.07
CA THR A 84 15.68 -4.20 -12.51
C THR A 84 14.69 -3.49 -13.43
N VAL A 85 14.88 -2.17 -13.59
CA VAL A 85 14.06 -1.38 -14.51
C VAL A 85 14.13 -1.95 -15.94
N ASP A 86 15.34 -2.30 -16.41
CA ASP A 86 15.52 -2.80 -17.77
C ASP A 86 14.88 -4.16 -17.98
N ASP A 87 14.93 -5.07 -16.99
CA ASP A 87 14.25 -6.37 -17.06
C ASP A 87 12.72 -6.22 -17.15
N VAL A 88 12.16 -5.34 -16.31
CA VAL A 88 10.71 -5.08 -16.28
C VAL A 88 10.26 -4.45 -17.60
N LEU A 89 10.98 -3.45 -18.09
CA LEU A 89 10.67 -2.80 -19.37
C LEU A 89 10.89 -3.72 -20.57
N GLY A 90 11.84 -4.65 -20.49
CA GLY A 90 12.05 -5.67 -21.53
C GLY A 90 10.86 -6.60 -21.70
N ASN A 91 10.15 -6.90 -20.60
CA ASN A 91 9.02 -7.81 -20.57
C ASN A 91 7.65 -7.08 -20.59
N ILE A 92 7.64 -5.75 -20.66
CA ILE A 92 6.41 -4.95 -20.49
C ILE A 92 5.33 -5.26 -21.54
N THR A 93 5.71 -5.72 -22.71
CA THR A 93 4.80 -6.10 -23.80
C THR A 93 3.79 -7.18 -23.37
N GLU A 94 4.13 -7.99 -22.37
CA GLU A 94 3.25 -9.03 -21.84
C GLU A 94 1.96 -8.48 -21.22
N ILE A 95 1.99 -7.21 -20.78
CA ILE A 95 0.88 -6.58 -20.09
C ILE A 95 0.19 -5.48 -20.90
N LEU A 96 0.88 -4.82 -21.84
CA LEU A 96 0.38 -3.63 -22.53
C LEU A 96 -0.97 -3.82 -23.26
N ASP A 97 -1.21 -5.01 -23.81
CA ASP A 97 -2.42 -5.31 -24.56
C ASP A 97 -3.55 -5.92 -23.70
N LYS A 98 -3.32 -6.09 -22.39
CA LYS A 98 -4.35 -6.56 -21.45
C LYS A 98 -5.14 -5.38 -20.88
N GLU A 99 -6.44 -5.54 -20.78
CA GLU A 99 -7.31 -4.53 -20.15
C GLU A 99 -7.19 -4.63 -18.63
N CYS A 100 -6.34 -3.79 -18.03
CA CYS A 100 -6.05 -3.80 -16.60
C CYS A 100 -5.50 -2.45 -16.12
N TYR A 101 -5.56 -2.22 -14.81
CA TYR A 101 -4.80 -1.18 -14.12
C TYR A 101 -3.47 -1.77 -13.66
N VAL A 102 -2.34 -1.13 -14.02
CA VAL A 102 -1.00 -1.68 -13.79
C VAL A 102 -0.18 -0.77 -12.88
N ARG A 103 0.41 -1.37 -11.86
CA ARG A 103 1.51 -0.78 -11.10
C ARG A 103 2.78 -1.59 -11.37
N LEU A 104 3.85 -0.90 -11.77
CA LEU A 104 5.13 -1.55 -11.98
C LEU A 104 5.91 -1.67 -10.67
N HIS A 105 6.63 -2.76 -10.51
CA HIS A 105 7.55 -3.00 -9.41
C HIS A 105 8.96 -3.15 -9.94
N VAL A 106 9.86 -2.27 -9.54
CA VAL A 106 11.24 -2.23 -10.03
C VAL A 106 12.22 -2.01 -8.89
N LYS A 107 13.42 -2.58 -8.97
CA LYS A 107 14.54 -2.18 -8.11
C LYS A 107 15.44 -1.19 -8.81
N SER A 108 15.99 -0.28 -8.01
CA SER A 108 16.96 0.71 -8.47
C SER A 108 17.84 1.12 -7.30
N GLU A 109 19.09 1.50 -7.58
CA GLU A 109 20.02 2.04 -6.59
C GLU A 109 19.59 3.42 -6.07
N THR A 110 18.83 4.15 -6.87
CA THR A 110 18.35 5.51 -6.58
C THR A 110 16.90 5.68 -7.02
N ALA A 111 16.30 6.82 -6.68
CA ALA A 111 14.99 7.18 -7.24
C ALA A 111 15.07 7.26 -8.78
N LEU A 112 13.99 6.87 -9.45
CA LEU A 112 13.93 6.94 -10.91
C LEU A 112 14.01 8.38 -11.38
N SER A 113 14.78 8.60 -12.45
CA SER A 113 14.84 9.92 -13.08
C SER A 113 13.54 10.25 -13.82
N ASP A 114 13.29 11.55 -14.02
CA ASP A 114 12.12 12.01 -14.78
C ASP A 114 12.12 11.46 -16.21
N PHE A 115 13.30 11.25 -16.81
CA PHE A 115 13.43 10.64 -18.13
C PHE A 115 12.92 9.20 -18.16
N VAL A 116 13.27 8.39 -17.17
CA VAL A 116 12.79 7.00 -17.05
C VAL A 116 11.28 6.97 -16.82
N ASN A 117 10.77 7.84 -15.95
CA ASN A 117 9.33 7.94 -15.67
C ASN A 117 8.56 8.36 -16.94
N ALA A 118 9.05 9.35 -17.70
CA ALA A 118 8.44 9.78 -18.94
C ALA A 118 8.41 8.65 -19.99
N ARG A 119 9.52 7.90 -20.12
CA ARG A 119 9.60 6.74 -21.02
C ARG A 119 8.59 5.66 -20.66
N ILE A 120 8.42 5.37 -19.36
CA ILE A 120 7.43 4.40 -18.90
C ILE A 120 6.01 4.85 -19.29
N ILE A 121 5.67 6.11 -19.02
CA ILE A 121 4.35 6.67 -19.36
C ILE A 121 4.10 6.57 -20.87
N ASP A 122 5.08 6.91 -21.70
CA ASP A 122 4.98 6.84 -23.16
C ASP A 122 4.70 5.41 -23.66
N MET A 123 5.31 4.39 -23.04
CA MET A 123 5.08 2.98 -23.39
C MET A 123 3.64 2.53 -23.18
N PHE A 124 2.90 3.15 -22.24
CA PHE A 124 1.49 2.86 -21.98
C PHE A 124 0.53 3.74 -22.80
N GLN A 125 1.05 4.72 -23.54
CA GLN A 125 0.20 5.56 -24.37
C GLN A 125 -0.52 4.71 -25.43
N ASP A 126 -1.83 4.93 -25.58
CA ASP A 126 -2.70 4.20 -26.50
C ASP A 126 -2.77 2.68 -26.30
N LYS A 127 -2.36 2.19 -25.11
CA LYS A 127 -2.46 0.78 -24.74
C LYS A 127 -3.74 0.48 -23.93
N LYS A 128 -4.10 -0.81 -23.91
CA LYS A 128 -5.24 -1.28 -23.11
C LYS A 128 -4.95 -1.22 -21.62
N ALA A 129 -3.73 -1.57 -21.23
CA ALA A 129 -3.26 -1.45 -19.86
C ALA A 129 -3.17 0.04 -19.44
N LYS A 130 -3.74 0.36 -18.27
CA LYS A 130 -3.73 1.69 -17.69
C LYS A 130 -2.66 1.79 -16.62
N PHE A 131 -1.61 2.55 -16.91
CA PHE A 131 -0.52 2.77 -15.98
C PHE A 131 -0.98 3.59 -14.76
N CYS A 132 -0.71 3.07 -13.55
CA CYS A 132 -1.09 3.68 -12.27
C CYS A 132 0.10 4.16 -11.45
N GLY A 133 1.32 3.72 -11.77
CA GLY A 133 2.52 4.15 -11.07
C GLY A 133 3.62 3.10 -11.00
N VAL A 134 4.74 3.50 -10.41
CA VAL A 134 5.90 2.64 -10.17
C VAL A 134 6.18 2.57 -8.67
N GLN A 135 6.32 1.36 -8.15
CA GLN A 135 6.87 1.11 -6.83
C GLN A 135 8.36 0.81 -7.00
N VAL A 136 9.21 1.68 -6.46
CA VAL A 136 10.66 1.52 -6.52
C VAL A 136 11.15 0.90 -5.22
N TYR A 137 11.89 -0.20 -5.34
CA TYR A 137 12.59 -0.86 -4.25
C TYR A 137 14.03 -0.36 -4.26
N LEU A 138 14.45 0.25 -3.16
CA LEU A 138 15.82 0.74 -2.98
C LEU A 138 16.61 -0.25 -2.11
N PRO A 139 17.93 -0.36 -2.31
CA PRO A 139 18.76 -1.19 -1.44
C PRO A 139 18.61 -0.71 0.00
N GLN A 140 18.45 -1.65 0.92
CA GLN A 140 18.55 -1.31 2.33
C GLN A 140 20.00 -0.94 2.58
N LEU A 141 20.25 0.33 2.84
CA LEU A 141 21.54 0.74 3.38
C LEU A 141 21.71 -0.05 4.68
N GLU A 142 22.74 -0.91 4.74
CA GLU A 142 23.15 -1.50 5.99
C GLU A 142 23.40 -0.34 6.96
N MET A 143 22.46 -0.13 7.85
CA MET A 143 22.64 0.86 8.91
C MET A 143 23.67 0.23 9.84
N ASP A 144 24.87 0.81 9.86
CA ASP A 144 25.88 0.47 10.86
C ASP A 144 25.19 0.32 12.21
N ALA A 145 25.47 -0.77 12.90
CA ALA A 145 24.84 -1.16 14.17
C ALA A 145 24.97 -0.09 15.28
N ASN A 146 25.69 1.01 15.01
CA ASN A 146 25.88 2.16 15.88
C ASN A 146 25.02 3.38 15.53
N ALA A 147 24.26 3.36 14.41
CA ALA A 147 23.26 4.38 14.17
C ALA A 147 22.00 4.02 14.95
N THR A 148 21.54 4.89 15.82
CA THR A 148 20.34 4.76 16.65
C THR A 148 19.16 4.31 15.80
N SER A 149 18.99 3.00 15.65
CA SER A 149 17.89 2.42 14.89
C SER A 149 16.64 2.49 15.73
N ILE A 150 15.77 3.44 15.41
CA ILE A 150 14.41 3.49 15.97
C ILE A 150 13.70 2.24 15.48
N ARG A 151 13.51 1.25 16.36
CA ARG A 151 12.91 -0.05 16.04
C ARG A 151 11.41 -0.10 16.35
N THR A 152 10.94 0.81 17.22
CA THR A 152 9.55 0.83 17.67
C THR A 152 8.97 2.24 17.65
N LEU A 153 7.64 2.34 17.58
CA LEU A 153 6.91 3.60 17.65
C LEU A 153 7.14 4.33 18.98
N ASP A 154 7.38 3.58 20.06
CA ASP A 154 7.61 4.13 21.40
C ASP A 154 9.03 4.72 21.50
N GLU A 155 10.02 4.09 20.87
CA GLU A 155 11.37 4.66 20.72
C GLU A 155 11.35 5.96 19.90
N PHE A 156 10.54 6.00 18.81
CA PHE A 156 10.38 7.21 18.01
C PHE A 156 9.78 8.38 18.82
N LYS A 157 8.81 8.10 19.67
CA LYS A 157 8.19 9.11 20.55
C LYS A 157 9.11 9.61 21.65
N ALA A 158 10.12 8.82 22.03
CA ALA A 158 11.09 9.18 23.07
C ALA A 158 12.22 10.08 22.56
N ILE A 159 12.44 10.18 21.24
CA ILE A 159 13.49 10.99 20.63
C ILE A 159 12.98 12.41 20.44
N SER A 160 13.73 13.38 20.92
CA SER A 160 13.39 14.78 20.71
C SER A 160 13.53 15.17 19.22
N PRO A 161 12.72 16.11 18.70
CA PRO A 161 12.86 16.61 17.32
C PRO A 161 14.27 17.12 17.02
N PHE A 162 14.93 17.68 18.02
CA PHE A 162 16.33 18.15 17.93
C PHE A 162 17.31 17.01 17.70
N GLU A 163 17.22 15.92 18.48
CA GLU A 163 18.08 14.74 18.34
C GLU A 163 17.86 14.07 16.99
N LEU A 164 16.59 13.98 16.55
CA LEU A 164 16.26 13.46 15.24
C LEU A 164 16.88 14.33 14.13
N GLY A 165 16.77 15.66 14.23
CA GLY A 165 17.36 16.62 13.30
C GLY A 165 18.89 16.49 13.21
N CYS A 166 19.57 16.35 14.34
CA CYS A 166 21.02 16.15 14.40
C CYS A 166 21.44 14.81 13.74
N SER A 167 20.70 13.74 13.98
CA SER A 167 21.00 12.43 13.41
C SER A 167 20.81 12.41 11.89
N VAL A 168 19.75 13.04 11.40
CA VAL A 168 19.47 13.18 9.94
C VAL A 168 20.54 14.02 9.26
N TYR A 169 20.97 15.13 9.90
CA TYR A 169 22.02 15.99 9.35
C TYR A 169 23.36 15.26 9.24
N LEU A 170 23.77 14.57 10.32
CA LEU A 170 24.99 13.77 10.35
C LEU A 170 24.99 12.71 9.24
N LYS A 171 23.84 12.02 9.08
CA LYS A 171 23.68 10.99 8.05
C LYS A 171 23.76 11.55 6.62
N LYS A 172 23.16 12.73 6.38
CA LYS A 172 23.07 13.33 5.05
C LYS A 172 24.38 13.97 4.58
N TYR A 173 25.10 14.59 5.52
CA TYR A 173 26.28 15.39 5.19
C TYR A 173 27.60 14.79 5.71
N ASN A 174 27.54 13.67 6.44
CA ASN A 174 28.66 13.00 7.11
C ASN A 174 29.48 13.96 7.97
N GLN A 175 28.80 14.95 8.58
CA GLN A 175 29.36 15.99 9.45
C GLN A 175 28.37 16.31 10.56
N GLU A 176 28.86 16.73 11.71
CA GLU A 176 27.98 17.21 12.78
C GLU A 176 27.22 18.49 12.35
N MET A 177 26.00 18.64 12.85
CA MET A 177 25.20 19.85 12.59
C MET A 177 25.91 21.08 13.18
N PRO A 178 26.11 22.17 12.39
CA PRO A 178 26.70 23.41 12.87
C PRO A 178 25.95 23.98 14.06
N ASP A 179 26.67 24.63 14.99
CA ASP A 179 26.09 25.16 16.21
C ASP A 179 25.03 26.24 15.94
N GLU A 180 25.18 27.02 14.88
CA GLU A 180 24.19 27.98 14.44
C GLU A 180 22.85 27.30 14.09
N MET A 181 22.88 26.16 13.41
CA MET A 181 21.68 25.37 13.10
C MET A 181 21.10 24.70 14.36
N LYS A 182 21.97 24.22 15.29
CA LYS A 182 21.53 23.67 16.58
C LYS A 182 20.78 24.72 17.40
N MET A 183 21.20 25.97 17.37
CA MET A 183 20.54 27.07 18.06
C MET A 183 19.13 27.34 17.51
N MET A 184 18.95 27.31 16.18
CA MET A 184 17.63 27.50 15.55
C MET A 184 16.59 26.45 15.99
N PHE A 185 17.02 25.21 16.27
CA PHE A 185 16.13 24.16 16.78
C PHE A 185 15.72 24.32 18.25
N LYS A 186 16.46 25.14 19.04
CA LYS A 186 16.18 25.37 20.47
C LYS A 186 15.26 26.54 20.72
N GLU A 187 15.04 27.39 19.70
CA GLU A 187 14.17 28.58 19.79
C GLU A 187 12.72 28.29 19.38
N VAL A 188 12.38 27.05 19.01
CA VAL A 188 11.04 26.56 18.67
C VAL A 188 10.57 25.60 19.75
#